data_94c08593742f146695dd6bd82c4ec16a
#
_entry.id   94c08593742f146695dd6bd82c4ec16a
#
_cell.length_a   1.000
_cell.length_b   1.000
_cell.length_c   1.000
_cell.angle_alpha   90.00
_cell.angle_beta   90.00
_cell.angle_gamma   90.00
#
_symmetry.space_group_name_H-M   'P 1'
#
loop_
_entity.id
_entity.type
_entity.pdbx_description
1 polymer ?
#
loop_
_entity_poly.entity_id
_entity_poly.type
_entity_poly.pdbx_seq_one_letter_code
_entity_poly.pdbx_strand_id
1 'polypeptide(L)'
;LYPIFNYLCAALRSLRILSMKNRLLYDAANEHDACGVGLIVHINGVKSHDVVDEALTVLEHMSHRGAEGADSKSGDGAGIMVQIPHEFILLNGIPVPEKGRYGVGVVFLPRNDADADTFMDIIRRTLADEGLRLMHVRHVPVDSSVLGDDAARTEPRIDQLFVSGDDDAQTAVEQYEADLQNRLYKVEKKVENRIAASNIGDKKSCYIAGLSTRTLIYKGMLTSLQLRRYFTDLSNPYFTSAMALVHSRFSTNTFPTWSLAQPFRMIAHNGEINTIKGNRLWMEARESGLQSANLQNIEELSPIIQPGMSDSASLDNAVEFFVRSGIPIAHTLSMLIPESSDSHNPLTAYLKEFYEYHSIFMEQWDGPAAILFSDGRYAGGILDRNGLRPCHYVITKQGTLIRASEAGVLAIAP
;
A
#
# COMPACT_ATOMS: atom_id res chain seq x y z
N LEU A 1 -35.91 42.48 28.26
CA LEU A 1 -34.76 41.76 28.89
C LEU A 1 -34.24 40.57 28.07
N TYR A 2 -35.10 39.89 27.28
CA TYR A 2 -34.70 38.71 26.47
C TYR A 2 -33.76 38.99 25.27
N PRO A 3 -33.87 40.12 24.55
CA PRO A 3 -32.95 40.40 23.44
C PRO A 3 -31.51 40.72 23.86
N ILE A 4 -31.34 41.35 25.04
CA ILE A 4 -30.02 41.74 25.54
C ILE A 4 -29.20 40.54 25.98
N PHE A 5 -29.88 39.51 26.52
CA PHE A 5 -29.21 38.27 26.96
C PHE A 5 -28.64 37.46 25.77
N ASN A 6 -29.37 37.42 24.65
CA ASN A 6 -28.87 36.75 23.43
C ASN A 6 -27.71 37.49 22.78
N TYR A 7 -27.66 38.80 22.82
CA TYR A 7 -26.50 39.60 22.32
C TYR A 7 -25.26 39.42 23.20
N LEU A 8 -25.44 39.38 24.54
CA LEU A 8 -24.32 39.11 25.45
C LEU A 8 -23.78 37.67 25.29
N CYS A 9 -24.63 36.67 25.10
CA CYS A 9 -24.23 35.30 24.85
C CYS A 9 -23.51 35.13 23.50
N ALA A 10 -23.94 35.83 22.45
CA ALA A 10 -23.29 35.83 21.15
C ALA A 10 -21.92 36.56 21.20
N ALA A 11 -21.86 37.71 21.90
CA ALA A 11 -20.60 38.44 22.11
C ALA A 11 -19.62 37.66 22.98
N LEU A 12 -20.08 36.96 24.02
CA LEU A 12 -19.23 36.09 24.85
C LEU A 12 -18.76 34.84 24.11
N ARG A 13 -19.55 34.27 23.20
CA ARG A 13 -19.12 33.20 22.30
C ARG A 13 -18.07 33.68 21.31
N SER A 14 -18.25 34.86 20.70
CA SER A 14 -17.28 35.46 19.79
C SER A 14 -15.96 35.85 20.50
N LEU A 15 -16.02 36.36 21.72
CA LEU A 15 -14.85 36.66 22.55
C LEU A 15 -14.17 35.37 23.03
N ARG A 16 -14.87 34.30 23.30
CA ARG A 16 -14.30 33.00 23.63
C ARG A 16 -13.59 32.37 22.42
N ILE A 17 -14.16 32.50 21.24
CA ILE A 17 -13.54 32.00 19.98
C ILE A 17 -12.30 32.82 19.63
N LEU A 18 -12.34 34.16 19.81
CA LEU A 18 -11.17 35.02 19.63
C LEU A 18 -10.07 34.82 20.70
N SER A 19 -10.46 34.50 21.95
CA SER A 19 -9.52 34.17 23.03
C SER A 19 -8.88 32.77 22.88
N MET A 20 -9.51 31.85 22.17
CA MET A 20 -8.92 30.55 21.89
C MET A 20 -7.89 30.58 20.75
N LYS A 21 -7.96 31.55 19.84
CA LYS A 21 -6.95 31.73 18.76
C LYS A 21 -5.55 32.17 19.24
N ASN A 22 -5.41 32.64 20.48
CA ASN A 22 -4.16 33.15 21.05
C ASN A 22 -3.62 32.29 22.22
N ARG A 23 -3.95 31.02 22.31
CA ARG A 23 -3.38 30.12 23.33
C ARG A 23 -2.15 29.39 22.81
N LEU A 24 -1.09 30.09 22.85
CA LEU A 24 0.27 29.90 23.35
C LEU A 24 1.22 28.89 22.72
N LEU A 25 0.86 27.75 22.22
CA LEU A 25 1.77 26.77 21.59
C LEU A 25 1.07 25.91 20.53
N TYR A 26 -0.23 26.05 20.41
CA TYR A 26 -1.02 25.35 19.41
C TYR A 26 -1.26 26.26 18.20
N ASP A 27 -0.73 25.87 17.06
CA ASP A 27 -1.04 26.41 15.76
C ASP A 27 -1.69 25.30 14.91
N ALA A 28 -2.97 25.51 14.56
CA ALA A 28 -3.69 24.52 13.72
C ALA A 28 -3.05 24.31 12.35
N ALA A 29 -2.21 25.22 11.88
CA ALA A 29 -1.44 25.04 10.65
C ALA A 29 -0.31 24.01 10.78
N ASN A 30 0.10 23.71 12.02
CA ASN A 30 1.13 22.70 12.31
C ASN A 30 0.55 21.37 12.78
N GLU A 31 -0.79 21.18 12.69
CA GLU A 31 -1.44 19.92 13.07
C GLU A 31 -1.29 18.89 11.96
N HIS A 32 -0.36 17.96 12.16
CA HIS A 32 -0.09 16.83 11.28
C HIS A 32 -0.18 15.54 12.11
N ASP A 33 -1.35 14.91 12.18
CA ASP A 33 -1.57 13.79 13.09
C ASP A 33 -2.05 12.50 12.45
N ALA A 34 -2.21 12.47 11.13
CA ALA A 34 -2.77 11.30 10.45
C ALA A 34 -2.28 11.20 8.99
N CYS A 35 -2.00 9.97 8.53
CA CYS A 35 -1.70 9.70 7.13
C CYS A 35 -2.84 10.13 6.19
N GLY A 36 -2.50 10.48 4.96
CA GLY A 36 -3.44 10.64 3.85
C GLY A 36 -3.55 9.36 3.04
N VAL A 37 -4.76 8.84 2.84
CA VAL A 37 -5.00 7.72 1.93
C VAL A 37 -6.07 8.08 0.91
N GLY A 38 -5.88 7.63 -0.34
CA GLY A 38 -6.82 7.86 -1.43
C GLY A 38 -6.91 6.68 -2.38
N LEU A 39 -8.08 6.45 -2.94
CA LEU A 39 -8.37 5.41 -3.92
C LEU A 39 -9.28 5.97 -5.00
N ILE A 40 -8.84 5.88 -6.25
CA ILE A 40 -9.62 6.20 -7.43
C ILE A 40 -9.86 4.91 -8.21
N VAL A 41 -11.10 4.64 -8.58
CA VAL A 41 -11.47 3.44 -9.34
C VAL A 41 -12.51 3.78 -10.39
N HIS A 42 -12.25 3.42 -11.63
CA HIS A 42 -13.28 3.38 -12.66
C HIS A 42 -14.05 2.04 -12.54
N ILE A 43 -15.31 2.11 -12.08
CA ILE A 43 -16.11 0.92 -11.65
C ILE A 43 -16.25 -0.11 -12.78
N ASN A 44 -16.33 0.34 -14.03
CA ASN A 44 -16.41 -0.55 -15.20
C ASN A 44 -15.04 -1.06 -15.69
N GLY A 45 -13.96 -0.79 -14.96
CA GLY A 45 -12.62 -1.29 -15.31
C GLY A 45 -11.97 -0.60 -16.53
N VAL A 46 -12.48 0.56 -16.96
CA VAL A 46 -11.88 1.30 -18.08
C VAL A 46 -10.58 1.93 -17.62
N LYS A 47 -9.49 1.59 -18.30
CA LYS A 47 -8.16 2.14 -18.01
C LYS A 47 -7.97 3.48 -18.67
N SER A 48 -7.50 4.47 -17.93
CA SER A 48 -7.10 5.78 -18.43
C SER A 48 -5.91 6.32 -17.65
N HIS A 49 -5.24 7.31 -18.20
CA HIS A 49 -4.23 8.09 -17.47
C HIS A 49 -4.90 9.03 -16.46
N ASP A 50 -6.15 9.46 -16.73
CA ASP A 50 -6.89 10.34 -15.82
C ASP A 50 -7.04 9.74 -14.42
N VAL A 51 -7.26 8.41 -14.32
CA VAL A 51 -7.31 7.70 -13.02
C VAL A 51 -6.00 7.86 -12.23
N VAL A 52 -4.87 7.82 -12.92
CA VAL A 52 -3.55 8.01 -12.30
C VAL A 52 -3.34 9.47 -11.91
N ASP A 53 -3.69 10.40 -12.80
CA ASP A 53 -3.57 11.84 -12.59
C ASP A 53 -4.46 12.34 -11.46
N GLU A 54 -5.72 11.91 -11.42
CA GLU A 54 -6.66 12.21 -10.32
C GLU A 54 -6.16 11.65 -8.99
N ALA A 55 -5.62 10.43 -8.95
CA ALA A 55 -5.07 9.86 -7.72
C ALA A 55 -3.86 10.64 -7.21
N LEU A 56 -2.96 11.06 -8.10
CA LEU A 56 -1.84 11.92 -7.74
C LEU A 56 -2.31 13.30 -7.26
N THR A 57 -3.35 13.86 -7.88
CA THR A 57 -3.98 15.11 -7.44
C THR A 57 -4.60 14.98 -6.05
N VAL A 58 -5.30 13.86 -5.77
CA VAL A 58 -5.81 13.54 -4.43
C VAL A 58 -4.68 13.50 -3.41
N LEU A 59 -3.55 12.86 -3.76
CA LEU A 59 -2.39 12.78 -2.89
C LEU A 59 -1.80 14.18 -2.62
N GLU A 60 -1.66 15.01 -3.66
CA GLU A 60 -1.13 16.38 -3.57
C GLU A 60 -2.03 17.27 -2.69
N HIS A 61 -3.35 17.15 -2.81
CA HIS A 61 -4.32 17.88 -1.97
C HIS A 61 -4.32 17.42 -0.51
N MET A 62 -3.80 16.25 -0.21
CA MET A 62 -3.60 15.74 1.15
C MET A 62 -2.17 16.00 1.67
N SER A 63 -1.40 16.95 1.09
CA SER A 63 -0.02 17.25 1.53
C SER A 63 0.08 17.62 3.00
N HIS A 64 -0.93 18.30 3.55
CA HIS A 64 -1.03 18.64 4.98
C HIS A 64 -1.10 17.43 5.91
N ARG A 65 -1.37 16.21 5.39
CA ARG A 65 -1.38 14.96 6.15
C ARG A 65 -0.06 14.21 6.11
N GLY A 66 0.88 14.63 5.26
CA GLY A 66 2.23 14.07 5.23
C GLY A 66 3.11 14.71 6.30
N ALA A 67 4.13 14.00 6.75
CA ALA A 67 5.19 14.59 7.57
C ALA A 67 6.43 14.86 6.74
N GLU A 68 7.16 15.90 7.12
CA GLU A 68 8.41 16.31 6.53
C GLU A 68 9.53 16.21 7.57
N GLY A 69 10.74 15.88 7.11
CA GLY A 69 11.93 15.84 7.93
C GLY A 69 12.41 17.24 8.31
N ALA A 70 13.54 17.31 9.02
CA ALA A 70 14.15 18.56 9.45
C ALA A 70 14.59 19.46 8.26
N ASP A 71 14.82 18.87 7.10
CA ASP A 71 15.18 19.58 5.86
C ASP A 71 13.97 20.09 5.05
N SER A 72 12.76 19.91 5.53
CA SER A 72 11.47 20.28 4.90
C SER A 72 11.25 19.77 3.46
N LYS A 73 12.12 18.92 2.94
CA LYS A 73 12.05 18.30 1.60
C LYS A 73 12.10 16.78 1.64
N SER A 74 12.61 16.18 2.72
CA SER A 74 12.53 14.73 2.92
C SER A 74 11.20 14.39 3.56
N GLY A 75 10.36 13.62 2.84
CA GLY A 75 9.07 13.17 3.35
C GLY A 75 9.18 11.86 4.14
N ASP A 76 8.22 11.61 5.02
CA ASP A 76 8.09 10.31 5.72
C ASP A 76 7.76 9.17 4.76
N GLY A 77 7.20 9.51 3.59
CA GLY A 77 6.93 8.58 2.52
C GLY A 77 5.65 8.92 1.76
N ALA A 78 5.71 8.73 0.44
CA ALA A 78 4.55 8.77 -0.43
C ALA A 78 4.65 7.68 -1.49
N GLY A 79 3.51 7.25 -2.04
CA GLY A 79 3.50 6.26 -3.09
C GLY A 79 2.13 6.07 -3.73
N ILE A 80 2.17 5.31 -4.81
CA ILE A 80 1.02 4.93 -5.62
C ILE A 80 1.11 3.45 -6.02
N MET A 81 -0.02 2.76 -5.95
CA MET A 81 -0.24 1.44 -6.54
C MET A 81 -1.22 1.59 -7.68
N VAL A 82 -0.88 1.03 -8.83
CA VAL A 82 -1.72 0.99 -10.03
C VAL A 82 -1.77 -0.42 -10.61
N GLN A 83 -2.66 -0.68 -11.54
CA GLN A 83 -2.56 -1.89 -12.38
C GLN A 83 -1.37 -1.77 -13.33
N ILE A 84 -0.75 -2.89 -13.67
CA ILE A 84 0.35 -2.92 -14.65
C ILE A 84 -0.08 -2.22 -15.94
N PRO A 85 0.63 -1.14 -16.37
CA PRO A 85 0.33 -0.37 -17.56
C PRO A 85 0.95 -1.05 -18.80
N HIS A 86 0.31 -2.11 -19.31
CA HIS A 86 0.84 -2.99 -20.35
C HIS A 86 1.25 -2.23 -21.63
N GLU A 87 0.42 -1.32 -22.12
CA GLU A 87 0.71 -0.53 -23.33
C GLU A 87 1.96 0.35 -23.13
N PHE A 88 2.10 0.96 -21.95
CA PHE A 88 3.29 1.74 -21.62
C PHE A 88 4.56 0.87 -21.67
N ILE A 89 4.48 -0.37 -21.15
CA ILE A 89 5.62 -1.32 -21.15
C ILE A 89 6.03 -1.66 -22.59
N LEU A 90 5.06 -1.98 -23.45
CA LEU A 90 5.32 -2.27 -24.88
C LEU A 90 5.90 -1.08 -25.62
N LEU A 91 5.40 0.14 -25.38
CA LEU A 91 5.90 1.36 -25.98
C LEU A 91 7.33 1.72 -25.55
N ASN A 92 7.76 1.26 -24.38
CA ASN A 92 9.16 1.35 -23.93
C ASN A 92 10.06 0.26 -24.54
N GLY A 93 9.57 -0.54 -25.48
CA GLY A 93 10.34 -1.57 -26.17
C GLY A 93 10.66 -2.79 -25.31
N ILE A 94 9.95 -3.00 -24.19
CA ILE A 94 10.19 -4.13 -23.32
C ILE A 94 9.46 -5.36 -23.87
N PRO A 95 10.16 -6.44 -24.20
CA PRO A 95 9.57 -7.64 -24.78
C PRO A 95 8.86 -8.46 -23.71
N VAL A 96 7.58 -8.23 -23.49
CA VAL A 96 6.74 -9.00 -22.58
C VAL A 96 5.67 -9.79 -23.34
N PRO A 97 5.25 -10.97 -22.83
CA PRO A 97 4.09 -11.70 -23.37
C PRO A 97 2.78 -10.89 -23.22
N GLU A 98 1.69 -11.49 -23.65
CA GLU A 98 0.36 -10.92 -23.41
C GLU A 98 0.08 -10.72 -21.92
N LYS A 99 -0.82 -9.79 -21.63
CA LYS A 99 -1.22 -9.47 -20.24
C LYS A 99 -1.72 -10.72 -19.52
N GLY A 100 -1.27 -10.89 -18.26
CA GLY A 100 -1.57 -12.07 -17.43
C GLY A 100 -0.54 -13.19 -17.54
N ARG A 101 0.38 -13.16 -18.54
CA ARG A 101 1.43 -14.16 -18.71
C ARG A 101 2.82 -13.70 -18.26
N TYR A 102 2.90 -12.58 -17.58
CA TYR A 102 4.12 -12.08 -16.94
C TYR A 102 3.82 -11.33 -15.67
N GLY A 103 4.82 -11.24 -14.81
CA GLY A 103 4.81 -10.41 -13.62
C GLY A 103 5.78 -9.25 -13.74
N VAL A 104 5.49 -8.17 -13.02
CA VAL A 104 6.38 -7.02 -12.88
C VAL A 104 6.73 -6.85 -11.40
N GLY A 105 8.03 -6.68 -11.11
CA GLY A 105 8.52 -6.35 -9.78
C GLY A 105 9.19 -4.98 -9.77
N VAL A 106 9.02 -4.23 -8.70
CA VAL A 106 9.84 -3.05 -8.41
C VAL A 106 10.75 -3.39 -7.24
N VAL A 107 12.06 -3.25 -7.45
CA VAL A 107 13.06 -3.57 -6.45
C VAL A 107 13.91 -2.35 -6.12
N PHE A 108 14.23 -2.21 -4.85
CA PHE A 108 15.20 -1.27 -4.34
C PHE A 108 16.52 -2.00 -4.15
N LEU A 109 17.58 -1.48 -4.73
CA LEU A 109 18.91 -2.07 -4.71
C LEU A 109 19.86 -1.19 -3.90
N PRO A 110 20.80 -1.78 -3.15
CA PRO A 110 21.88 -1.05 -2.50
C PRO A 110 22.67 -0.19 -3.50
N ARG A 111 23.22 0.92 -3.02
CA ARG A 111 24.13 1.75 -3.83
C ARG A 111 25.46 1.10 -4.12
N ASN A 112 25.89 0.20 -3.24
CA ASN A 112 27.10 -0.58 -3.46
C ASN A 112 26.85 -1.64 -4.54
N ASP A 113 27.60 -1.60 -5.63
CA ASP A 113 27.39 -2.49 -6.78
C ASP A 113 27.56 -3.97 -6.41
N ALA A 114 28.50 -4.32 -5.53
CA ALA A 114 28.73 -5.71 -5.12
C ALA A 114 27.53 -6.27 -4.30
N ASP A 115 26.96 -5.45 -3.41
CA ASP A 115 25.74 -5.80 -2.68
C ASP A 115 24.53 -5.89 -3.63
N ALA A 116 24.41 -4.96 -4.58
CA ALA A 116 23.35 -4.94 -5.58
C ALA A 116 23.43 -6.18 -6.50
N ASP A 117 24.61 -6.54 -6.96
CA ASP A 117 24.83 -7.73 -7.80
C ASP A 117 24.51 -9.01 -7.01
N THR A 118 24.93 -9.09 -5.75
CA THR A 118 24.61 -10.22 -4.86
C THR A 118 23.10 -10.34 -4.68
N PHE A 119 22.39 -9.23 -4.46
CA PHE A 119 20.94 -9.23 -4.33
C PHE A 119 20.26 -9.68 -5.63
N MET A 120 20.68 -9.16 -6.78
CA MET A 120 20.15 -9.58 -8.07
C MET A 120 20.42 -11.06 -8.37
N ASP A 121 21.54 -11.60 -7.93
CA ASP A 121 21.85 -13.03 -8.06
C ASP A 121 20.96 -13.89 -7.14
N ILE A 122 20.66 -13.43 -5.94
CA ILE A 122 19.68 -14.09 -5.07
C ILE A 122 18.32 -14.14 -5.77
N ILE A 123 17.86 -13.03 -6.36
CA ILE A 123 16.60 -12.97 -7.11
C ILE A 123 16.62 -13.96 -8.27
N ARG A 124 17.65 -13.93 -9.13
CA ARG A 124 17.74 -14.82 -10.31
C ARG A 124 17.72 -16.30 -9.94
N ARG A 125 18.47 -16.68 -8.92
CA ARG A 125 18.48 -18.08 -8.42
C ARG A 125 17.11 -18.47 -7.85
N THR A 126 16.48 -17.59 -7.09
CA THR A 126 15.17 -17.89 -6.50
C THR A 126 14.09 -18.00 -7.56
N LEU A 127 14.14 -17.16 -8.61
CA LEU A 127 13.26 -17.30 -9.77
C LEU A 127 13.45 -18.66 -10.45
N ALA A 128 14.68 -19.07 -10.69
CA ALA A 128 14.99 -20.36 -11.32
C ALA A 128 14.52 -21.54 -10.45
N ASP A 129 14.67 -21.49 -9.12
CA ASP A 129 14.19 -22.52 -8.20
C ASP A 129 12.66 -22.71 -8.27
N GLU A 130 11.92 -21.62 -8.57
CA GLU A 130 10.48 -21.65 -8.77
C GLU A 130 10.08 -21.87 -10.26
N GLY A 131 11.03 -22.24 -11.14
CA GLY A 131 10.79 -22.43 -12.58
C GLY A 131 10.36 -21.15 -13.30
N LEU A 132 10.81 -20.00 -12.82
CA LEU A 132 10.59 -18.70 -13.41
C LEU A 132 11.88 -18.15 -14.01
N ARG A 133 11.74 -17.24 -14.98
CA ARG A 133 12.87 -16.57 -15.60
C ARG A 133 12.73 -15.05 -15.56
N LEU A 134 13.82 -14.37 -15.32
CA LEU A 134 13.94 -12.93 -15.49
C LEU A 134 14.11 -12.62 -16.97
N MET A 135 13.10 -12.02 -17.59
CA MET A 135 13.09 -11.68 -19.02
C MET A 135 13.84 -10.39 -19.32
N HIS A 136 13.60 -9.38 -18.48
CA HIS A 136 14.16 -8.05 -18.68
C HIS A 136 14.29 -7.32 -17.34
N VAL A 137 15.28 -6.43 -17.27
CA VAL A 137 15.47 -5.48 -16.17
C VAL A 137 15.48 -4.08 -16.77
N ARG A 138 14.65 -3.20 -16.23
CA ARG A 138 14.58 -1.79 -16.63
C ARG A 138 14.95 -0.93 -15.43
N HIS A 139 15.91 -0.04 -15.60
CA HIS A 139 16.14 1.01 -14.62
C HIS A 139 14.97 2.01 -14.65
N VAL A 140 14.33 2.27 -13.50
CA VAL A 140 13.23 3.23 -13.40
C VAL A 140 13.77 4.65 -13.51
N PRO A 141 13.28 5.46 -14.48
CA PRO A 141 13.74 6.84 -14.59
C PRO A 141 13.17 7.68 -13.46
N VAL A 142 14.07 8.32 -12.70
CA VAL A 142 13.74 9.17 -11.55
C VAL A 142 14.42 10.53 -11.65
N ASP A 143 13.77 11.55 -11.10
CA ASP A 143 14.38 12.88 -10.91
C ASP A 143 14.80 13.07 -9.45
N SER A 144 16.03 12.69 -9.14
CA SER A 144 16.61 12.81 -7.80
C SER A 144 16.81 14.27 -7.35
N SER A 145 16.70 15.25 -8.25
CA SER A 145 16.87 16.67 -7.92
C SER A 145 15.76 17.23 -7.03
N VAL A 146 14.62 16.52 -6.95
CA VAL A 146 13.48 16.91 -6.10
C VAL A 146 13.62 16.49 -4.65
N LEU A 147 14.58 15.60 -4.34
CA LEU A 147 14.77 15.01 -3.01
C LEU A 147 15.35 16.03 -2.00
N GLY A 148 15.01 15.86 -0.75
CA GLY A 148 15.73 16.47 0.37
C GLY A 148 17.00 15.66 0.73
N ASP A 149 17.86 16.24 1.56
CA ASP A 149 19.18 15.67 1.87
C ASP A 149 19.10 14.28 2.52
N ASP A 150 18.15 14.06 3.42
CA ASP A 150 17.99 12.77 4.11
C ASP A 150 17.48 11.68 3.16
N ALA A 151 16.50 12.00 2.32
CA ALA A 151 15.98 11.09 1.30
C ALA A 151 17.06 10.76 0.26
N ALA A 152 17.79 11.79 -0.24
CA ALA A 152 18.86 11.63 -1.22
C ALA A 152 20.03 10.80 -0.70
N ARG A 153 20.37 10.90 0.60
CA ARG A 153 21.44 10.12 1.22
C ARG A 153 21.14 8.62 1.25
N THR A 154 19.86 8.25 1.35
CA THR A 154 19.39 6.87 1.47
C THR A 154 18.66 6.38 0.22
N GLU A 155 18.64 7.16 -0.86
CA GLU A 155 17.98 6.81 -2.12
C GLU A 155 18.55 5.51 -2.68
N PRO A 156 17.74 4.46 -2.91
CA PRO A 156 18.18 3.23 -3.55
C PRO A 156 18.26 3.39 -5.08
N ARG A 157 18.99 2.52 -5.75
CA ARG A 157 18.74 2.29 -7.18
C ARG A 157 17.40 1.56 -7.33
N ILE A 158 16.56 2.00 -8.24
CA ILE A 158 15.22 1.43 -8.44
C ILE A 158 15.15 0.75 -9.80
N ASP A 159 14.95 -0.56 -9.81
CA ASP A 159 14.83 -1.34 -11.02
C ASP A 159 13.45 -2.02 -11.12
N GLN A 160 12.96 -2.19 -12.34
CA GLN A 160 11.80 -3.02 -12.67
C GLN A 160 12.27 -4.36 -13.22
N LEU A 161 11.73 -5.42 -12.67
CA LEU A 161 11.96 -6.79 -13.10
C LEU A 161 10.75 -7.30 -13.87
N PHE A 162 10.96 -7.88 -15.04
CA PHE A 162 9.94 -8.53 -15.85
C PHE A 162 10.17 -10.03 -15.83
N VAL A 163 9.19 -10.78 -15.34
CA VAL A 163 9.34 -12.20 -15.02
C VAL A 163 8.23 -13.02 -15.70
N SER A 164 8.57 -14.17 -16.27
CA SER A 164 7.59 -15.15 -16.75
C SER A 164 8.00 -16.57 -16.33
N GLY A 165 7.05 -17.49 -16.34
CA GLY A 165 7.30 -18.92 -16.31
C GLY A 165 7.40 -19.50 -17.72
N ASP A 166 7.55 -20.81 -17.79
CA ASP A 166 7.40 -21.53 -19.05
C ASP A 166 5.94 -21.42 -19.49
N ASP A 167 5.77 -20.94 -20.72
CA ASP A 167 4.44 -20.67 -21.27
C ASP A 167 3.90 -21.96 -21.90
N ASP A 168 2.91 -22.57 -21.25
CA ASP A 168 2.03 -23.51 -21.92
C ASP A 168 0.90 -22.70 -22.58
N ALA A 169 1.06 -22.43 -23.88
CA ALA A 169 0.08 -21.68 -24.66
C ALA A 169 -1.33 -22.29 -24.65
N GLN A 170 -1.49 -23.51 -24.15
CA GLN A 170 -2.79 -24.19 -24.01
C GLN A 170 -3.49 -23.88 -22.67
N THR A 171 -2.75 -23.42 -21.67
CA THR A 171 -3.33 -23.06 -20.37
C THR A 171 -4.09 -21.72 -20.48
N ALA A 172 -5.34 -21.69 -19.99
CA ALA A 172 -6.12 -20.45 -19.93
C ALA A 172 -5.39 -19.36 -19.17
N VAL A 173 -5.46 -18.12 -19.65
CA VAL A 173 -4.70 -16.97 -19.11
C VAL A 173 -4.97 -16.78 -17.62
N GLU A 174 -6.22 -16.92 -17.18
CA GLU A 174 -6.60 -16.76 -15.78
C GLU A 174 -5.97 -17.80 -14.86
N GLN A 175 -5.88 -19.04 -15.33
CA GLN A 175 -5.26 -20.13 -14.57
C GLN A 175 -3.73 -19.94 -14.50
N TYR A 176 -3.12 -19.58 -15.63
CA TYR A 176 -1.69 -19.27 -15.70
C TYR A 176 -1.34 -18.08 -14.81
N GLU A 177 -2.13 -17.00 -14.88
CA GLU A 177 -1.94 -15.81 -14.04
C GLU A 177 -1.99 -16.15 -12.54
N ALA A 178 -2.95 -16.99 -12.13
CA ALA A 178 -3.11 -17.41 -10.74
C ALA A 178 -1.90 -18.23 -10.25
N ASP A 179 -1.41 -19.18 -11.05
CA ASP A 179 -0.23 -19.98 -10.74
C ASP A 179 1.01 -19.08 -10.68
N LEU A 180 1.23 -18.28 -11.71
CA LEU A 180 2.36 -17.35 -11.76
C LEU A 180 2.38 -16.42 -10.54
N GLN A 181 1.23 -15.87 -10.15
CA GLN A 181 1.14 -14.98 -9.00
C GLN A 181 1.54 -15.67 -7.69
N ASN A 182 1.16 -16.93 -7.50
CA ASN A 182 1.54 -17.71 -6.32
C ASN A 182 3.05 -18.04 -6.32
N ARG A 183 3.62 -18.34 -7.48
CA ARG A 183 5.08 -18.56 -7.62
C ARG A 183 5.86 -17.27 -7.37
N LEU A 184 5.38 -16.12 -7.86
CA LEU A 184 5.99 -14.82 -7.58
C LEU A 184 5.99 -14.49 -6.08
N TYR A 185 4.89 -14.78 -5.38
CA TYR A 185 4.84 -14.62 -3.91
C TYR A 185 5.86 -15.52 -3.20
N LYS A 186 6.00 -16.78 -3.62
CA LYS A 186 7.04 -17.67 -3.07
C LYS A 186 8.44 -17.12 -3.32
N VAL A 187 8.72 -16.61 -4.53
CA VAL A 187 10.00 -15.97 -4.84
C VAL A 187 10.26 -14.83 -3.88
N GLU A 188 9.28 -13.97 -3.68
CA GLU A 188 9.41 -12.81 -2.80
C GLU A 188 9.79 -13.23 -1.38
N LYS A 189 9.05 -14.16 -0.77
CA LYS A 189 9.32 -14.66 0.58
C LYS A 189 10.68 -15.35 0.69
N LYS A 190 11.03 -16.20 -0.29
CA LYS A 190 12.33 -16.89 -0.31
C LYS A 190 13.49 -15.90 -0.50
N VAL A 191 13.31 -14.85 -1.30
CA VAL A 191 14.31 -13.78 -1.46
C VAL A 191 14.51 -13.04 -0.14
N GLU A 192 13.44 -12.64 0.56
CA GLU A 192 13.52 -12.01 1.88
C GLU A 192 14.34 -12.87 2.87
N ASN A 193 14.06 -14.16 2.94
CA ASN A 193 14.78 -15.11 3.80
C ASN A 193 16.25 -15.27 3.41
N ARG A 194 16.56 -15.33 2.10
CA ARG A 194 17.93 -15.42 1.59
C ARG A 194 18.74 -14.17 1.83
N ILE A 195 18.13 -12.98 1.73
CA ILE A 195 18.76 -11.72 2.12
C ILE A 195 19.11 -11.73 3.60
N ALA A 196 18.17 -12.14 4.47
CA ALA A 196 18.40 -12.21 5.90
C ALA A 196 19.61 -13.10 6.25
N ALA A 197 19.80 -14.22 5.54
CA ALA A 197 20.90 -15.17 5.69
C ALA A 197 22.18 -14.79 4.93
N SER A 198 22.17 -13.79 4.05
CA SER A 198 23.29 -13.41 3.19
C SER A 198 24.37 -12.59 3.92
N ASN A 199 25.50 -12.39 3.24
CA ASN A 199 26.58 -11.50 3.69
C ASN A 199 26.48 -10.08 3.10
N ILE A 200 25.33 -9.68 2.55
CA ILE A 200 25.09 -8.33 2.07
C ILE A 200 25.27 -7.34 3.23
N GLY A 201 26.05 -6.30 3.03
CA GLY A 201 26.36 -5.29 4.04
C GLY A 201 25.14 -4.39 4.34
N ASP A 202 24.48 -3.92 3.29
CA ASP A 202 23.29 -3.07 3.39
C ASP A 202 22.00 -3.84 3.04
N LYS A 203 21.64 -4.79 3.90
CA LYS A 203 20.40 -5.57 3.76
C LYS A 203 19.13 -4.71 3.77
N LYS A 204 19.16 -3.54 4.42
CA LYS A 204 17.98 -2.66 4.56
C LYS A 204 17.59 -2.00 3.25
N SER A 205 18.55 -1.82 2.34
CA SER A 205 18.30 -1.29 1.00
C SER A 205 17.89 -2.37 0.00
N CYS A 206 17.96 -3.67 0.36
CA CYS A 206 17.46 -4.77 -0.45
C CYS A 206 15.97 -4.95 -0.19
N TYR A 207 15.11 -4.52 -1.09
CA TYR A 207 13.67 -4.59 -0.87
C TYR A 207 12.90 -4.83 -2.17
N ILE A 208 11.93 -5.73 -2.14
CA ILE A 208 10.96 -5.94 -3.21
C ILE A 208 9.70 -5.15 -2.84
N ALA A 209 9.47 -4.02 -3.51
CA ALA A 209 8.30 -3.16 -3.24
C ALA A 209 6.99 -3.84 -3.65
N GLY A 210 7.05 -4.69 -4.66
CA GLY A 210 5.99 -5.58 -5.10
C GLY A 210 6.48 -6.44 -6.25
N LEU A 211 5.93 -7.64 -6.39
CA LEU A 211 6.18 -8.58 -7.48
C LEU A 211 4.85 -9.25 -7.86
N SER A 212 4.19 -8.75 -8.91
CA SER A 212 2.80 -9.08 -9.19
C SER A 212 2.53 -9.23 -10.69
N THR A 213 1.53 -10.05 -11.03
CA THR A 213 0.97 -10.12 -12.39
C THR A 213 -0.05 -9.01 -12.67
N ARG A 214 -0.46 -8.23 -11.64
CA ARG A 214 -1.58 -7.29 -11.72
C ARG A 214 -1.25 -5.87 -11.33
N THR A 215 -0.40 -5.68 -10.33
CA THR A 215 -0.15 -4.37 -9.71
C THR A 215 1.30 -3.94 -9.88
N LEU A 216 1.50 -2.63 -9.94
CA LEU A 216 2.78 -1.95 -9.95
C LEU A 216 2.77 -0.89 -8.85
N ILE A 217 3.85 -0.79 -8.07
CA ILE A 217 3.94 0.12 -6.93
C ILE A 217 5.16 1.02 -7.12
N TYR A 218 4.92 2.33 -7.09
CA TYR A 218 5.94 3.36 -6.98
C TYR A 218 5.83 4.07 -5.64
N LYS A 219 6.89 4.06 -4.86
CA LYS A 219 6.93 4.65 -3.52
C LYS A 219 8.34 5.04 -3.10
N GLY A 220 8.46 5.88 -2.09
CA GLY A 220 9.76 6.28 -1.56
C GLY A 220 9.66 7.25 -0.39
N MET A 221 10.81 7.68 0.13
CA MET A 221 10.90 8.75 1.14
C MET A 221 10.64 10.13 0.49
N LEU A 222 9.41 10.29 0.03
CA LEU A 222 8.93 11.44 -0.74
C LEU A 222 7.83 12.16 0.04
N THR A 223 7.70 13.45 -0.20
CA THR A 223 6.45 14.15 0.10
C THR A 223 5.41 13.84 -0.98
N SER A 224 4.14 14.11 -0.69
CA SER A 224 3.05 13.94 -1.65
C SER A 224 3.27 14.73 -2.95
N LEU A 225 3.86 15.93 -2.86
CA LEU A 225 4.15 16.81 -4.01
C LEU A 225 5.34 16.34 -4.86
N GLN A 226 6.20 15.49 -4.33
CA GLN A 226 7.38 14.98 -5.03
C GLN A 226 7.09 13.74 -5.87
N LEU A 227 6.11 12.90 -5.51
CA LEU A 227 5.91 11.58 -6.11
C LEU A 227 5.79 11.62 -7.64
N ARG A 228 4.93 12.51 -8.18
CA ARG A 228 4.74 12.71 -9.62
C ARG A 228 6.01 13.19 -10.33
N ARG A 229 6.78 14.04 -9.67
CA ARG A 229 8.00 14.62 -10.23
C ARG A 229 9.17 13.65 -10.18
N TYR A 230 9.27 12.89 -9.10
CA TYR A 230 10.33 11.91 -8.89
C TYR A 230 10.22 10.73 -9.86
N PHE A 231 9.05 10.08 -9.95
CA PHE A 231 8.80 9.01 -10.91
C PHE A 231 8.26 9.57 -12.23
N THR A 232 9.16 9.86 -13.18
CA THR A 232 8.80 10.51 -14.45
C THR A 232 7.82 9.70 -15.30
N ASP A 233 7.79 8.37 -15.14
CA ASP A 233 6.82 7.47 -15.77
C ASP A 233 5.36 7.88 -15.50
N LEU A 234 5.07 8.41 -14.30
CA LEU A 234 3.72 8.78 -13.87
C LEU A 234 3.11 9.92 -14.68
N SER A 235 3.94 10.68 -15.40
CA SER A 235 3.49 11.76 -16.30
C SER A 235 3.26 11.30 -17.73
N ASN A 236 3.51 10.02 -18.04
CA ASN A 236 3.34 9.50 -19.38
C ASN A 236 1.86 9.15 -19.67
N PRO A 237 1.22 9.68 -20.75
CA PRO A 237 -0.19 9.43 -21.02
C PRO A 237 -0.54 7.96 -21.29
N TYR A 238 0.43 7.12 -21.63
CA TYR A 238 0.24 5.67 -21.80
C TYR A 238 0.39 4.90 -20.49
N PHE A 239 0.78 5.57 -19.40
CA PHE A 239 0.79 4.96 -18.06
C PHE A 239 -0.64 4.97 -17.50
N THR A 240 -1.43 3.97 -17.91
CA THR A 240 -2.87 3.89 -17.69
C THR A 240 -3.26 2.83 -16.67
N SER A 241 -4.31 3.11 -15.89
CA SER A 241 -4.90 2.17 -14.93
C SER A 241 -6.40 2.39 -14.79
N ALA A 242 -7.14 1.37 -14.37
CA ALA A 242 -8.55 1.51 -13.98
C ALA A 242 -8.71 1.77 -12.48
N MET A 243 -7.63 1.66 -11.72
CA MET A 243 -7.59 1.97 -10.29
C MET A 243 -6.23 2.51 -9.89
N ALA A 244 -6.22 3.41 -8.93
CA ALA A 244 -5.00 3.90 -8.31
C ALA A 244 -5.21 4.10 -6.81
N LEU A 245 -4.32 3.53 -5.99
CA LEU A 245 -4.29 3.64 -4.53
C LEU A 245 -3.09 4.48 -4.13
N VAL A 246 -3.29 5.58 -3.41
CA VAL A 246 -2.24 6.51 -3.01
C VAL A 246 -2.16 6.64 -1.50
N HIS A 247 -0.97 6.96 -1.03
CA HIS A 247 -0.70 7.16 0.39
C HIS A 247 0.31 8.28 0.62
N SER A 248 0.01 9.15 1.59
CA SER A 248 0.94 10.10 2.19
C SER A 248 1.15 9.73 3.65
N ARG A 249 2.40 9.41 4.00
CA ARG A 249 2.75 8.86 5.31
C ARG A 249 2.98 9.94 6.34
N PHE A 250 2.45 9.72 7.53
CA PHE A 250 2.87 10.34 8.77
C PHE A 250 3.34 9.24 9.72
N SER A 251 4.63 9.24 10.06
CA SER A 251 5.24 8.20 10.89
C SER A 251 5.35 8.64 12.33
N THR A 252 4.70 7.92 13.25
CA THR A 252 4.77 8.20 14.69
C THR A 252 5.73 7.25 15.43
N ASN A 253 5.82 5.99 14.99
CA ASN A 253 6.45 4.91 15.75
C ASN A 253 7.70 4.30 15.10
N THR A 254 7.99 4.63 13.83
CA THR A 254 9.15 4.10 13.10
C THR A 254 9.82 5.20 12.29
N PHE A 255 11.15 5.19 12.24
CA PHE A 255 11.88 6.11 11.37
C PHE A 255 11.48 5.90 9.90
N PRO A 256 11.37 6.99 9.12
CA PRO A 256 11.11 6.89 7.68
C PRO A 256 12.21 6.10 6.98
N THR A 257 11.80 5.23 6.07
CA THR A 257 12.68 4.53 5.13
C THR A 257 11.97 4.34 3.80
N TRP A 258 12.73 4.16 2.72
CA TRP A 258 12.18 3.92 1.38
C TRP A 258 11.24 2.72 1.34
N SER A 259 11.59 1.64 2.03
CA SER A 259 10.79 0.40 2.08
C SER A 259 9.50 0.53 2.88
N LEU A 260 9.49 1.36 3.92
CA LEU A 260 8.31 1.56 4.79
C LEU A 260 7.33 2.61 4.27
N ALA A 261 7.64 3.32 3.18
CA ALA A 261 6.65 4.11 2.46
C ALA A 261 5.50 3.21 1.99
N GLN A 262 4.30 3.75 1.92
CA GLN A 262 3.11 3.05 1.46
C GLN A 262 2.65 3.62 0.10
N PRO A 263 1.82 2.86 -0.68
CA PRO A 263 1.18 1.58 -0.38
C PRO A 263 2.17 0.44 -0.21
N PHE A 264 1.76 -0.58 0.56
CA PHE A 264 2.39 -1.89 0.54
C PHE A 264 1.83 -2.72 -0.63
N ARG A 265 1.99 -4.07 -0.58
CA ARG A 265 1.65 -4.95 -1.72
C ARG A 265 0.16 -5.11 -1.94
N MET A 266 -0.64 -4.98 -0.86
CA MET A 266 -2.09 -5.15 -0.88
C MET A 266 -2.84 -3.95 -0.30
N ILE A 267 -2.23 -3.22 0.65
CA ILE A 267 -2.95 -2.21 1.44
C ILE A 267 -2.22 -0.86 1.51
N ALA A 268 -3.02 0.18 1.79
CA ALA A 268 -2.59 1.46 2.34
C ALA A 268 -3.37 1.73 3.63
N HIS A 269 -2.66 2.06 4.71
CA HIS A 269 -3.20 2.13 6.05
C HIS A 269 -3.00 3.52 6.66
N ASN A 270 -4.10 4.12 7.11
CA ASN A 270 -4.10 5.33 7.93
C ASN A 270 -4.51 4.96 9.35
N GLY A 271 -3.58 4.93 10.27
CA GLY A 271 -3.82 4.62 11.68
C GLY A 271 -2.72 3.76 12.31
N GLU A 272 -3.09 3.02 13.34
CA GLU A 272 -2.20 2.14 14.11
C GLU A 272 -2.93 0.85 14.52
N ILE A 273 -2.25 -0.28 14.40
CA ILE A 273 -2.73 -1.55 14.94
C ILE A 273 -2.15 -1.73 16.35
N ASN A 274 -2.95 -1.42 17.36
CA ASN A 274 -2.51 -1.43 18.75
C ASN A 274 -2.23 -2.84 19.30
N THR A 275 -2.89 -3.86 18.74
CA THR A 275 -2.72 -5.27 19.13
C THR A 275 -1.56 -5.97 18.43
N ILE A 276 -0.76 -5.24 17.63
CA ILE A 276 0.25 -5.78 16.71
C ILE A 276 1.20 -6.80 17.33
N LYS A 277 1.64 -6.60 18.57
CA LYS A 277 2.55 -7.55 19.23
C LYS A 277 1.90 -8.93 19.40
N GLY A 278 0.65 -8.96 19.83
CA GLY A 278 -0.12 -10.21 19.97
C GLY A 278 -0.39 -10.83 18.60
N ASN A 279 -0.78 -10.03 17.62
CA ASN A 279 -1.06 -10.51 16.27
C ASN A 279 0.16 -11.19 15.62
N ARG A 280 1.35 -10.61 15.75
CA ARG A 280 2.61 -11.22 15.25
C ARG A 280 2.89 -12.55 15.92
N LEU A 281 2.81 -12.62 17.24
CA LEU A 281 3.06 -13.85 18.01
C LEU A 281 2.07 -14.96 17.66
N TRP A 282 0.80 -14.61 17.46
CA TRP A 282 -0.21 -15.57 17.03
C TRP A 282 -0.01 -16.06 15.59
N MET A 283 0.39 -15.18 14.68
CA MET A 283 0.74 -15.60 13.32
C MET A 283 1.95 -16.53 13.32
N GLU A 284 3.02 -16.20 14.05
CA GLU A 284 4.20 -17.05 14.22
C GLU A 284 3.82 -18.42 14.80
N ALA A 285 2.99 -18.46 15.85
CA ALA A 285 2.55 -19.71 16.48
C ALA A 285 1.75 -20.61 15.51
N ARG A 286 1.03 -20.03 14.54
CA ARG A 286 0.26 -20.77 13.54
C ARG A 286 1.11 -21.34 12.42
N GLU A 287 2.25 -20.74 12.10
CA GLU A 287 3.04 -21.05 10.90
C GLU A 287 3.31 -22.55 10.75
N SER A 288 3.61 -23.26 11.84
CA SER A 288 3.87 -24.70 11.81
C SER A 288 2.67 -25.59 11.46
N GLY A 289 1.45 -25.07 11.58
CA GLY A 289 0.21 -25.79 11.30
C GLY A 289 -0.53 -25.32 10.05
N LEU A 290 0.00 -24.30 9.35
CA LEU A 290 -0.66 -23.75 8.18
C LEU A 290 -0.64 -24.73 7.00
N GLN A 291 -1.77 -24.82 6.32
CA GLN A 291 -1.93 -25.59 5.10
C GLN A 291 -2.74 -24.80 4.07
N SER A 292 -2.39 -24.90 2.81
CA SER A 292 -3.12 -24.25 1.72
C SER A 292 -3.10 -25.14 0.48
N ALA A 293 -4.23 -25.20 -0.20
CA ALA A 293 -4.32 -25.87 -1.51
C ALA A 293 -3.54 -25.10 -2.60
N ASN A 294 -3.40 -23.78 -2.44
CA ASN A 294 -2.79 -22.89 -3.43
C ASN A 294 -1.30 -22.63 -3.19
N LEU A 295 -0.84 -22.79 -1.94
CA LEU A 295 0.56 -22.60 -1.55
C LEU A 295 1.12 -23.89 -0.98
N GLN A 296 1.97 -24.56 -1.76
CA GLN A 296 2.70 -25.75 -1.30
C GLN A 296 3.99 -25.32 -0.58
N ASN A 297 4.46 -26.17 0.37
CA ASN A 297 5.69 -25.96 1.12
C ASN A 297 5.69 -24.64 1.89
N ILE A 298 4.61 -24.36 2.64
CA ILE A 298 4.43 -23.10 3.40
C ILE A 298 5.59 -22.89 4.38
N GLU A 299 6.19 -23.93 4.92
CA GLU A 299 7.34 -23.89 5.82
C GLU A 299 8.56 -23.16 5.20
N GLU A 300 8.71 -23.17 3.87
CA GLU A 300 9.77 -22.43 3.18
C GLU A 300 9.49 -20.92 3.09
N LEU A 301 8.26 -20.49 3.38
CA LEU A 301 7.82 -19.11 3.33
C LEU A 301 7.92 -18.40 4.69
N SER A 302 8.18 -19.14 5.76
CA SER A 302 8.34 -18.60 7.11
C SER A 302 9.63 -17.77 7.25
N PRO A 303 9.59 -16.63 7.96
CA PRO A 303 8.42 -16.09 8.64
C PRO A 303 7.45 -15.40 7.66
N ILE A 304 6.14 -15.61 7.84
CA ILE A 304 5.12 -14.93 7.02
C ILE A 304 5.17 -13.43 7.26
N ILE A 305 5.23 -13.01 8.53
CA ILE A 305 5.43 -11.61 8.90
C ILE A 305 6.92 -11.38 9.11
N GLN A 306 7.51 -10.52 8.29
CA GLN A 306 8.93 -10.20 8.40
C GLN A 306 9.26 -9.47 9.70
N PRO A 307 10.35 -9.86 10.40
CA PRO A 307 10.78 -9.20 11.62
C PRO A 307 11.14 -7.72 11.40
N GLY A 308 10.86 -6.88 12.39
CA GLY A 308 11.24 -5.45 12.37
C GLY A 308 10.38 -4.55 11.48
N MET A 309 9.32 -5.07 10.87
CA MET A 309 8.39 -4.30 10.06
C MET A 309 7.47 -3.40 10.91
N SER A 310 6.87 -2.36 10.29
CA SER A 310 5.80 -1.58 10.93
C SER A 310 4.55 -2.45 11.16
N ASP A 311 3.60 -1.94 11.93
CA ASP A 311 2.28 -2.55 12.12
C ASP A 311 1.55 -2.75 10.78
N SER A 312 1.53 -1.70 9.96
CA SER A 312 0.92 -1.70 8.63
C SER A 312 1.55 -2.72 7.69
N ALA A 313 2.90 -2.82 7.67
CA ALA A 313 3.60 -3.80 6.86
C ALA A 313 3.38 -5.23 7.36
N SER A 314 3.22 -5.42 8.67
CA SER A 314 2.88 -6.74 9.24
C SER A 314 1.47 -7.16 8.87
N LEU A 315 0.52 -6.22 8.88
CA LEU A 315 -0.85 -6.49 8.41
C LEU A 315 -0.85 -6.82 6.91
N ASP A 316 -0.10 -6.08 6.09
CA ASP A 316 0.03 -6.35 4.66
C ASP A 316 0.57 -7.75 4.38
N ASN A 317 1.61 -8.19 5.10
CA ASN A 317 2.17 -9.54 4.97
C ASN A 317 1.12 -10.62 5.31
N ALA A 318 0.32 -10.42 6.37
CA ALA A 318 -0.75 -11.35 6.73
C ALA A 318 -1.85 -11.36 5.67
N VAL A 319 -2.30 -10.19 5.21
CA VAL A 319 -3.31 -10.06 4.14
C VAL A 319 -2.83 -10.75 2.86
N GLU A 320 -1.61 -10.47 2.43
CA GLU A 320 -1.06 -11.09 1.24
C GLU A 320 -1.03 -12.62 1.34
N PHE A 321 -0.54 -13.16 2.45
CA PHE A 321 -0.51 -14.61 2.68
C PHE A 321 -1.91 -15.24 2.54
N PHE A 322 -2.92 -14.68 3.20
CA PHE A 322 -4.28 -15.22 3.12
C PHE A 322 -4.88 -15.11 1.72
N VAL A 323 -4.62 -14.01 1.02
CA VAL A 323 -5.06 -13.82 -0.37
C VAL A 323 -4.40 -14.85 -1.29
N ARG A 324 -3.09 -15.09 -1.16
CA ARG A 324 -2.36 -16.10 -1.93
C ARG A 324 -2.78 -17.52 -1.57
N SER A 325 -3.23 -17.73 -0.34
CA SER A 325 -3.84 -18.99 0.10
C SER A 325 -5.23 -19.24 -0.49
N GLY A 326 -5.83 -18.26 -1.19
CA GLY A 326 -7.11 -18.39 -1.90
C GLY A 326 -8.29 -17.71 -1.20
N ILE A 327 -8.08 -16.98 -0.11
CA ILE A 327 -9.15 -16.23 0.55
C ILE A 327 -9.28 -14.84 -0.13
N PRO A 328 -10.46 -14.45 -0.64
CA PRO A 328 -10.64 -13.14 -1.26
C PRO A 328 -10.23 -11.99 -0.33
N ILE A 329 -9.63 -10.93 -0.87
CA ILE A 329 -9.07 -9.83 -0.08
C ILE A 329 -10.09 -9.16 0.85
N ALA A 330 -11.33 -8.96 0.40
CA ALA A 330 -12.39 -8.40 1.22
C ALA A 330 -12.76 -9.33 2.40
N HIS A 331 -12.82 -10.64 2.15
CA HIS A 331 -13.06 -11.65 3.19
C HIS A 331 -11.89 -11.65 4.20
N THR A 332 -10.66 -11.67 3.70
CA THR A 332 -9.45 -11.62 4.55
C THR A 332 -9.46 -10.43 5.49
N LEU A 333 -9.73 -9.24 4.98
CA LEU A 333 -9.77 -8.03 5.82
C LEU A 333 -10.93 -8.05 6.80
N SER A 334 -12.12 -8.52 6.40
CA SER A 334 -13.25 -8.67 7.32
C SER A 334 -12.98 -9.70 8.42
N MET A 335 -12.23 -10.76 8.13
CA MET A 335 -11.80 -11.75 9.12
C MET A 335 -10.80 -11.15 10.14
N LEU A 336 -9.82 -10.37 9.65
CA LEU A 336 -8.79 -9.77 10.50
C LEU A 336 -9.30 -8.58 11.31
N ILE A 337 -10.24 -7.80 10.75
CA ILE A 337 -10.77 -6.56 11.33
C ILE A 337 -12.30 -6.65 11.37
N PRO A 338 -12.86 -7.44 12.32
CA PRO A 338 -14.30 -7.59 12.43
C PRO A 338 -14.95 -6.32 12.95
N GLU A 339 -16.08 -5.94 12.38
CA GLU A 339 -16.90 -4.81 12.82
C GLU A 339 -17.48 -5.05 14.23
N SER A 340 -17.56 -4.01 15.06
CA SER A 340 -18.20 -4.10 16.35
C SER A 340 -19.73 -4.12 16.20
N SER A 341 -20.38 -4.88 17.07
CA SER A 341 -21.86 -4.93 17.14
C SER A 341 -22.33 -4.49 18.49
N ASP A 342 -23.25 -3.53 18.49
CA ASP A 342 -23.96 -3.09 19.70
C ASP A 342 -25.44 -2.78 19.40
N SER A 343 -26.14 -2.21 20.36
CA SER A 343 -27.56 -1.85 20.20
C SER A 343 -27.81 -0.72 19.19
N HIS A 344 -26.79 0.09 18.87
CA HIS A 344 -26.86 1.22 17.93
C HIS A 344 -26.40 0.82 16.52
N ASN A 345 -25.55 -0.21 16.43
CA ASN A 345 -25.07 -0.78 15.17
C ASN A 345 -25.26 -2.32 15.19
N PRO A 346 -26.51 -2.82 15.06
CA PRO A 346 -26.74 -4.26 15.05
C PRO A 346 -26.28 -4.88 13.72
N LEU A 347 -25.42 -5.87 13.80
CA LEU A 347 -25.04 -6.66 12.64
C LEU A 347 -26.21 -7.52 12.14
N THR A 348 -26.25 -7.76 10.83
CA THR A 348 -27.15 -8.78 10.28
C THR A 348 -26.78 -10.16 10.84
N ALA A 349 -27.75 -11.09 10.90
CA ALA A 349 -27.48 -12.45 11.38
C ALA A 349 -26.31 -13.12 10.64
N TYR A 350 -26.24 -12.95 9.31
CA TYR A 350 -25.16 -13.48 8.47
C TYR A 350 -23.78 -12.92 8.87
N LEU A 351 -23.65 -11.61 9.06
CA LEU A 351 -22.38 -11.01 9.46
C LEU A 351 -21.96 -11.43 10.87
N LYS A 352 -22.94 -11.56 11.77
CA LYS A 352 -22.69 -12.05 13.12
C LYS A 352 -22.12 -13.46 13.11
N GLU A 353 -22.75 -14.38 12.39
CA GLU A 353 -22.30 -15.76 12.23
C GLU A 353 -20.92 -15.82 11.55
N PHE A 354 -20.69 -14.99 10.54
CA PHE A 354 -19.39 -14.86 9.86
C PHE A 354 -18.27 -14.48 10.85
N TYR A 355 -18.48 -13.43 11.65
CA TYR A 355 -17.47 -12.99 12.61
C TYR A 355 -17.30 -13.97 13.77
N GLU A 356 -18.36 -14.58 14.27
CA GLU A 356 -18.31 -15.62 15.30
C GLU A 356 -17.49 -16.82 14.82
N TYR A 357 -17.72 -17.30 13.59
CA TYR A 357 -16.96 -18.38 12.98
C TYR A 357 -15.46 -18.06 12.90
N HIS A 358 -15.12 -16.89 12.36
CA HIS A 358 -13.72 -16.50 12.18
C HIS A 358 -12.98 -16.22 13.49
N SER A 359 -13.68 -15.76 14.53
CA SER A 359 -13.08 -15.53 15.85
C SER A 359 -12.55 -16.80 16.54
N ILE A 360 -12.97 -17.96 16.08
CA ILE A 360 -12.45 -19.26 16.58
C ILE A 360 -11.01 -19.51 16.09
N PHE A 361 -10.68 -18.99 14.92
CA PHE A 361 -9.40 -19.28 14.24
C PHE A 361 -8.46 -18.09 14.22
N MET A 362 -8.98 -16.87 14.32
CA MET A 362 -8.23 -15.64 14.12
C MET A 362 -8.53 -14.63 15.22
N GLU A 363 -7.49 -14.13 15.86
CA GLU A 363 -7.57 -12.97 16.74
C GLU A 363 -7.75 -11.68 15.91
N GLN A 364 -8.39 -10.70 16.54
CA GLN A 364 -8.66 -9.41 15.93
C GLN A 364 -7.39 -8.57 15.84
N TRP A 365 -7.21 -7.89 14.71
CA TRP A 365 -6.21 -6.85 14.52
C TRP A 365 -6.90 -5.53 14.80
N ASP A 366 -6.64 -4.94 15.97
CA ASP A 366 -7.41 -3.82 16.50
C ASP A 366 -6.55 -2.58 16.72
N GLY A 367 -7.16 -1.43 16.50
CA GLY A 367 -6.60 -0.10 16.60
C GLY A 367 -7.33 0.87 15.67
N PRO A 368 -7.19 2.20 15.85
CA PRO A 368 -7.84 3.17 14.98
C PRO A 368 -7.26 3.08 13.57
N ALA A 369 -8.07 2.69 12.58
CA ALA A 369 -7.60 2.43 11.22
C ALA A 369 -8.63 2.76 10.13
N ALA A 370 -8.14 3.33 9.03
CA ALA A 370 -8.81 3.30 7.74
C ALA A 370 -7.87 2.63 6.74
N ILE A 371 -8.29 1.51 6.17
CA ILE A 371 -7.47 0.70 5.28
C ILE A 371 -8.11 0.70 3.90
N LEU A 372 -7.36 1.13 2.92
CA LEU A 372 -7.67 0.96 1.51
C LEU A 372 -6.85 -0.21 0.97
N PHE A 373 -7.42 -0.97 0.06
CA PHE A 373 -6.80 -2.20 -0.44
C PHE A 373 -7.05 -2.44 -1.91
N SER A 374 -6.14 -3.18 -2.53
CA SER A 374 -6.36 -3.79 -3.83
C SER A 374 -5.45 -4.99 -4.09
N ASP A 375 -5.97 -5.98 -4.82
CA ASP A 375 -5.21 -7.09 -5.40
C ASP A 375 -5.02 -6.94 -6.93
N GLY A 376 -5.35 -5.75 -7.47
CA GLY A 376 -5.34 -5.44 -8.90
C GLY A 376 -6.61 -5.86 -9.66
N ARG A 377 -7.47 -6.66 -9.05
CA ARG A 377 -8.79 -7.07 -9.56
C ARG A 377 -9.92 -6.42 -8.78
N TYR A 378 -9.80 -6.45 -7.47
CA TYR A 378 -10.71 -5.81 -6.53
C TYR A 378 -10.00 -4.65 -5.84
N ALA A 379 -10.75 -3.59 -5.58
CA ALA A 379 -10.30 -2.46 -4.79
C ALA A 379 -11.41 -2.04 -3.83
N GLY A 380 -11.04 -1.59 -2.64
CA GLY A 380 -12.01 -1.22 -1.65
C GLY A 380 -11.39 -0.61 -0.41
N GLY A 381 -12.17 -0.53 0.65
CA GLY A 381 -11.66 -0.04 1.94
C GLY A 381 -12.52 -0.52 3.08
N ILE A 382 -11.86 -0.72 4.21
CA ILE A 382 -12.46 -1.08 5.48
C ILE A 382 -12.03 -0.08 6.55
N LEU A 383 -12.90 0.20 7.49
CA LEU A 383 -12.57 0.96 8.69
C LEU A 383 -12.20 0.01 9.82
N ASP A 384 -11.58 0.55 10.86
CA ASP A 384 -11.41 -0.18 12.09
C ASP A 384 -12.73 -0.60 12.71
N ARG A 385 -12.66 -1.48 13.69
CA ARG A 385 -13.80 -2.09 14.37
C ARG A 385 -14.87 -1.09 14.82
N ASN A 386 -14.47 0.10 15.24
CA ASN A 386 -15.34 1.13 15.78
C ASN A 386 -15.51 2.34 14.83
N GLY A 387 -14.90 2.33 13.67
CA GLY A 387 -14.94 3.40 12.69
C GLY A 387 -14.31 4.71 13.18
N LEU A 388 -13.19 4.62 13.90
CA LEU A 388 -12.55 5.78 14.54
C LEU A 388 -11.86 6.70 13.54
N ARG A 389 -11.31 6.14 12.46
CA ARG A 389 -10.68 6.93 11.38
C ARG A 389 -11.71 7.26 10.31
N PRO A 390 -11.79 8.54 9.87
CA PRO A 390 -12.73 8.94 8.82
C PRO A 390 -12.27 8.43 7.45
N CYS A 391 -13.23 8.10 6.61
CA CYS A 391 -13.01 7.82 5.20
C CYS A 391 -14.27 8.18 4.40
N HIS A 392 -14.13 9.13 3.48
CA HIS A 392 -15.22 9.62 2.64
C HIS A 392 -15.18 8.93 1.27
N TYR A 393 -16.35 8.77 0.64
CA TYR A 393 -16.39 8.31 -0.74
C TYR A 393 -17.47 9.01 -1.55
N VAL A 394 -17.23 9.12 -2.84
CA VAL A 394 -18.17 9.64 -3.83
C VAL A 394 -18.11 8.74 -5.07
N ILE A 395 -19.26 8.51 -5.68
CA ILE A 395 -19.36 7.85 -6.99
C ILE A 395 -19.89 8.88 -7.98
N THR A 396 -19.12 9.17 -9.01
CA THR A 396 -19.50 10.12 -10.05
C THR A 396 -20.50 9.51 -11.05
N LYS A 397 -21.20 10.37 -11.79
CA LYS A 397 -22.11 9.92 -12.87
C LYS A 397 -21.37 9.17 -13.99
N GLN A 398 -20.08 9.42 -14.14
CA GLN A 398 -19.19 8.77 -15.12
C GLN A 398 -18.71 7.39 -14.67
N GLY A 399 -19.03 6.98 -13.44
CA GLY A 399 -18.64 5.67 -12.89
C GLY A 399 -17.26 5.65 -12.26
N THR A 400 -16.75 6.78 -11.80
CA THR A 400 -15.52 6.85 -10.99
C THR A 400 -15.88 6.86 -9.52
N LEU A 401 -15.35 5.89 -8.76
CA LEU A 401 -15.34 5.89 -7.30
C LEU A 401 -14.10 6.64 -6.81
N ILE A 402 -14.31 7.64 -5.99
CA ILE A 402 -13.28 8.41 -5.29
C ILE A 402 -13.46 8.13 -3.80
N ARG A 403 -12.43 7.64 -3.13
CA ARG A 403 -12.42 7.41 -1.67
C ARG A 403 -11.16 7.99 -1.07
N ALA A 404 -11.28 8.74 0.03
CA ALA A 404 -10.13 9.38 0.67
C ALA A 404 -10.36 9.62 2.17
N SER A 405 -9.27 9.90 2.89
CA SER A 405 -9.28 10.22 4.33
C SER A 405 -10.13 11.46 4.64
N GLU A 406 -10.33 12.35 3.68
CA GLU A 406 -11.14 13.56 3.83
C GLU A 406 -11.94 13.88 2.58
N ALA A 407 -12.96 14.73 2.75
CA ALA A 407 -13.76 15.24 1.63
C ALA A 407 -13.06 16.42 0.93
N GLY A 408 -13.42 16.68 -0.33
CA GLY A 408 -12.92 17.84 -1.08
C GLY A 408 -11.54 17.65 -1.71
N VAL A 409 -11.00 16.44 -1.70
CA VAL A 409 -9.69 16.11 -2.31
C VAL A 409 -9.66 16.25 -3.85
N LEU A 410 -10.82 16.21 -4.49
CA LEU A 410 -10.99 16.52 -5.92
C LEU A 410 -12.16 17.46 -6.11
N ALA A 411 -12.05 18.37 -7.08
CA ALA A 411 -13.16 19.21 -7.53
C ALA A 411 -14.11 18.36 -8.39
N ILE A 412 -15.28 18.03 -7.84
CA ILE A 412 -16.32 17.27 -8.54
C ILE A 412 -17.43 18.23 -8.88
N ALA A 413 -17.77 18.31 -10.17
CA ALA A 413 -18.93 19.10 -10.61
C ALA A 413 -20.22 18.48 -10.04
N PRO A 414 -21.19 19.28 -9.56
CA PRO A 414 -22.42 18.82 -8.93
C PRO A 414 -23.36 18.07 -9.89
#